data_c380d5b6a3d1ae02521aaf63e5a65d04
#
_entry.id   c380d5b6a3d1ae02521aaf63e5a65d04
#
_cell.length_a   1.000
_cell.length_b   1.000
_cell.length_c   1.000
_cell.angle_alpha   90.00
_cell.angle_beta   90.00
_cell.angle_gamma   90.00
#
_symmetry.space_group_name_H-M   'P 1'
#
loop_
_entity.id
_entity.type
_entity.pdbx_description
1 polymer ?
#
loop_
_entity_poly.entity_id
_entity_poly.type
_entity_poly.pdbx_seq_one_letter_code
_entity_poly.pdbx_strand_id
1 'polypeptide(L)'
;MTTRYWALGSAACLLALVHGVPAHGQGDPPATSASASGNTVTFGGQILMRIRTGSGGFTAEQRADQVAQRLIPILSLKNLKPEDVTVTQTRKYQDATISVRGKLLVTVDKGLSQANGNNDPGDLARAWADNLRKVLPEISVQANPNDKQQ
;
A
#
# COMPACT_ATOMS: atom_id res chain seq x y z
N MET A 1 18.44 -16.95 67.24
CA MET A 1 19.19 -18.22 67.16
C MET A 1 19.42 -18.58 65.72
N THR A 2 20.68 -18.51 65.43
CA THR A 2 21.60 -19.25 64.56
C THR A 2 21.37 -19.11 63.07
N THR A 3 22.13 -18.21 62.45
CA THR A 3 23.48 -18.34 61.83
C THR A 3 23.69 -19.55 60.91
N ARG A 4 24.05 -19.34 59.63
CA ARG A 4 25.27 -19.83 58.95
C ARG A 4 25.15 -19.63 57.44
N TYR A 5 25.91 -18.74 56.92
CA TYR A 5 27.09 -18.71 56.03
C TYR A 5 27.35 -19.98 55.19
N TRP A 6 27.67 -19.77 53.92
CA TRP A 6 28.78 -20.26 53.08
C TRP A 6 28.50 -19.83 51.62
N ALA A 7 29.17 -18.93 51.03
CA ALA A 7 30.55 -18.77 50.55
C ALA A 7 30.90 -19.56 49.29
N LEU A 8 31.30 -18.80 48.27
CA LEU A 8 32.34 -19.03 47.27
C LEU A 8 32.09 -20.11 46.17
N GLY A 9 32.18 -19.67 44.94
CA GLY A 9 32.59 -20.54 43.85
C GLY A 9 32.42 -19.99 42.45
N SER A 10 33.51 -19.41 41.97
CA SER A 10 34.05 -19.58 40.63
C SER A 10 33.47 -18.80 39.46
N ALA A 11 34.28 -17.85 39.03
CA ALA A 11 34.32 -17.25 37.71
C ALA A 11 34.40 -18.32 36.59
N ALA A 12 33.52 -18.21 35.63
CA ALA A 12 33.70 -18.78 34.30
C ALA A 12 33.44 -17.68 33.29
N CYS A 13 34.52 -17.10 32.75
CA CYS A 13 34.54 -16.35 31.53
C CYS A 13 34.00 -17.20 30.38
N LEU A 14 32.81 -16.92 29.91
CA LEU A 14 32.33 -17.40 28.64
C LEU A 14 32.42 -16.24 27.66
N LEU A 15 33.43 -16.31 26.78
CA LEU A 15 33.51 -15.52 25.57
C LEU A 15 32.22 -15.74 24.75
N ALA A 16 31.32 -14.78 24.77
CA ALA A 16 30.24 -14.73 23.80
C ALA A 16 30.84 -14.25 22.47
N LEU A 17 31.05 -15.22 21.57
CA LEU A 17 31.22 -14.94 20.14
C LEU A 17 30.01 -14.14 19.66
N VAL A 18 30.22 -12.87 19.44
CA VAL A 18 29.31 -12.00 18.70
C VAL A 18 29.28 -12.53 17.26
N HIS A 19 28.35 -13.42 16.98
CA HIS A 19 27.98 -13.71 15.60
C HIS A 19 27.28 -12.47 15.07
N GLY A 20 28.01 -11.69 14.27
CA GLY A 20 27.44 -10.62 13.48
C GLY A 20 26.34 -11.20 12.60
N VAL A 21 25.11 -10.92 12.97
CA VAL A 21 23.95 -11.14 12.11
C VAL A 21 24.18 -10.23 10.90
N PRO A 22 24.33 -10.75 9.67
CA PRO A 22 24.36 -9.88 8.50
C PRO A 22 23.04 -9.10 8.49
N ALA A 23 23.13 -7.79 8.58
CA ALA A 23 22.02 -6.92 8.29
C ALA A 23 21.55 -7.31 6.88
N HIS A 24 20.41 -8.01 6.81
CA HIS A 24 19.71 -8.18 5.56
C HIS A 24 19.32 -6.77 5.14
N GLY A 25 20.07 -6.22 4.19
CA GLY A 25 19.65 -5.03 3.50
C GLY A 25 18.26 -5.31 2.97
N GLN A 26 17.24 -4.69 3.57
CA GLN A 26 15.94 -4.56 2.94
C GLN A 26 16.22 -3.77 1.66
N GLY A 27 16.44 -4.50 0.58
CA GLY A 27 16.46 -3.90 -0.74
C GLY A 27 15.14 -3.17 -0.90
N ASP A 28 15.22 -1.88 -1.21
CA ASP A 28 14.02 -1.11 -1.54
C ASP A 28 13.20 -1.92 -2.56
N PRO A 29 11.90 -2.07 -2.35
CA PRO A 29 11.04 -2.78 -3.29
C PRO A 29 11.25 -2.17 -4.68
N PRO A 30 11.30 -2.98 -5.74
CA PRO A 30 11.52 -2.47 -7.08
C PRO A 30 10.52 -1.34 -7.36
N ALA A 31 10.98 -0.25 -7.94
CA ALA A 31 10.24 0.98 -8.16
C ALA A 31 8.89 0.80 -8.91
N THR A 32 8.65 -0.38 -9.45
CA THR A 32 7.45 -0.79 -10.17
C THR A 32 6.41 -1.56 -9.35
N SER A 33 6.62 -1.70 -8.04
CA SER A 33 5.70 -2.44 -7.18
C SER A 33 4.66 -1.52 -6.54
N ALA A 34 3.40 -1.95 -6.56
CA ALA A 34 2.38 -1.38 -5.70
C ALA A 34 2.59 -1.87 -4.27
N SER A 35 2.57 -0.98 -3.32
CA SER A 35 2.70 -1.31 -1.90
C SER A 35 1.80 -0.44 -1.04
N ALA A 36 1.46 -0.94 0.15
CA ALA A 36 0.88 -0.13 1.21
C ALA A 36 1.90 0.06 2.32
N SER A 37 1.96 1.26 2.85
CA SER A 37 2.74 1.59 4.05
C SER A 37 1.83 2.34 5.02
N GLY A 38 1.49 1.67 6.12
CA GLY A 38 0.43 2.14 7.01
C GLY A 38 -0.88 2.32 6.24
N ASN A 39 -1.39 3.53 6.20
CA ASN A 39 -2.65 3.87 5.53
C ASN A 39 -2.49 4.46 4.11
N THR A 40 -1.31 4.34 3.51
CA THR A 40 -0.98 4.95 2.21
C THR A 40 -0.70 3.89 1.16
N VAL A 41 -1.36 3.98 0.02
CA VAL A 41 -1.12 3.14 -1.16
C VAL A 41 -0.23 3.90 -2.12
N THR A 42 0.92 3.30 -2.48
CA THR A 42 1.93 3.88 -3.37
C THR A 42 2.19 2.98 -4.58
N PHE A 43 2.68 3.59 -5.65
CA PHE A 43 3.23 2.89 -6.80
C PHE A 43 4.40 3.70 -7.36
N GLY A 44 5.53 3.03 -7.62
CA GLY A 44 6.73 3.70 -8.11
C GLY A 44 7.20 4.87 -7.23
N GLY A 45 6.98 4.81 -5.92
CA GLY A 45 7.25 5.90 -4.98
C GLY A 45 6.22 7.04 -5.00
N GLN A 46 5.23 7.00 -5.89
CA GLN A 46 4.16 8.00 -5.94
C GLN A 46 2.97 7.58 -5.08
N ILE A 47 2.41 8.52 -4.31
CA ILE A 47 1.22 8.29 -3.51
C ILE A 47 -0.01 8.30 -4.42
N LEU A 48 -0.72 7.17 -4.49
CA LEU A 48 -1.96 7.04 -5.21
C LEU A 48 -3.17 7.43 -4.36
N MET A 49 -3.22 6.91 -3.13
CA MET A 49 -4.36 7.04 -2.23
C MET A 49 -3.91 7.08 -0.77
N ARG A 50 -4.68 7.76 0.08
CA ARG A 50 -4.53 7.72 1.54
C ARG A 50 -5.83 7.26 2.18
N ILE A 51 -5.82 6.05 2.74
CA ILE A 51 -6.96 5.44 3.40
C ILE A 51 -6.95 5.84 4.88
N ARG A 52 -7.60 6.95 5.23
CA ARG A 52 -7.49 7.55 6.57
C ARG A 52 -8.48 7.00 7.59
N THR A 53 -9.43 6.17 7.18
CA THR A 53 -10.44 5.59 8.09
C THR A 53 -10.66 4.11 7.81
N GLY A 54 -10.98 3.38 8.87
CA GLY A 54 -11.52 2.02 8.77
C GLY A 54 -12.97 2.02 8.29
N SER A 55 -13.43 0.89 7.81
CA SER A 55 -14.83 0.62 7.45
C SER A 55 -15.07 -0.89 7.33
N GLY A 56 -16.30 -1.35 7.59
CA GLY A 56 -16.66 -2.75 7.41
C GLY A 56 -15.85 -3.73 8.28
N GLY A 57 -15.42 -3.30 9.47
CA GLY A 57 -14.61 -4.14 10.38
C GLY A 57 -13.11 -4.10 10.10
N PHE A 58 -12.65 -3.40 9.06
CA PHE A 58 -11.24 -3.25 8.73
C PHE A 58 -10.68 -1.92 9.22
N THR A 59 -9.43 -1.93 9.68
CA THR A 59 -8.68 -0.70 9.98
C THR A 59 -8.32 0.04 8.68
N ALA A 60 -7.86 1.29 8.81
CA ALA A 60 -7.38 2.06 7.66
C ALA A 60 -6.21 1.34 6.94
N GLU A 61 -5.29 0.78 7.71
CA GLU A 61 -4.13 0.02 7.20
C GLU A 61 -4.57 -1.24 6.46
N GLN A 62 -5.44 -2.05 7.07
CA GLN A 62 -5.96 -3.25 6.42
C GLN A 62 -6.70 -2.93 5.11
N ARG A 63 -7.42 -1.81 5.06
CA ARG A 63 -8.05 -1.35 3.81
C ARG A 63 -7.00 -0.94 2.77
N ALA A 64 -5.94 -0.25 3.17
CA ALA A 64 -4.84 0.12 2.27
C ALA A 64 -4.14 -1.12 1.71
N ASP A 65 -3.88 -2.13 2.54
CA ASP A 65 -3.31 -3.41 2.11
C ASP A 65 -4.21 -4.12 1.09
N GLN A 66 -5.52 -4.16 1.33
CA GLN A 66 -6.47 -4.73 0.38
C GLN A 66 -6.47 -4.01 -0.97
N VAL A 67 -6.37 -2.68 -0.96
CA VAL A 67 -6.26 -1.89 -2.20
C VAL A 67 -4.96 -2.22 -2.93
N ALA A 68 -3.83 -2.27 -2.23
CA ALA A 68 -2.54 -2.64 -2.81
C ALA A 68 -2.58 -4.06 -3.41
N GLN A 69 -3.15 -5.03 -2.69
CA GLN A 69 -3.32 -6.40 -3.19
C GLN A 69 -4.20 -6.50 -4.44
N ARG A 70 -5.26 -5.68 -4.54
CA ARG A 70 -6.10 -5.61 -5.75
C ARG A 70 -5.39 -4.90 -6.90
N LEU A 71 -4.51 -3.96 -6.60
CA LEU A 71 -3.78 -3.21 -7.61
C LEU A 71 -2.73 -4.09 -8.30
N ILE A 72 -2.03 -4.98 -7.59
CA ILE A 72 -0.99 -5.84 -8.13
C ILE A 72 -1.43 -6.60 -9.40
N PRO A 73 -2.53 -7.40 -9.39
CA PRO A 73 -2.97 -8.11 -10.59
C PRO A 73 -3.50 -7.17 -11.69
N ILE A 74 -3.96 -5.97 -11.35
CA ILE A 74 -4.35 -4.97 -12.33
C ILE A 74 -3.12 -4.46 -13.08
N LEU A 75 -2.03 -4.17 -12.38
CA LEU A 75 -0.78 -3.69 -12.95
C LEU A 75 -0.11 -4.73 -13.87
N SER A 76 -0.43 -6.01 -13.71
CA SER A 76 0.04 -7.09 -14.58
C SER A 76 -0.72 -7.17 -15.91
N LEU A 77 -1.79 -6.39 -16.09
CA LEU A 77 -2.53 -6.33 -17.34
C LEU A 77 -1.74 -5.56 -18.40
N LYS A 78 -1.66 -6.10 -19.61
CA LYS A 78 -0.99 -5.45 -20.74
C LYS A 78 -1.82 -4.27 -21.27
N ASN A 79 -1.14 -3.26 -21.79
CA ASN A 79 -1.75 -2.12 -22.48
C ASN A 79 -2.82 -1.41 -21.63
N LEU A 80 -2.52 -1.14 -20.37
CA LEU A 80 -3.36 -0.30 -19.52
C LEU A 80 -3.33 1.14 -20.04
N LYS A 81 -4.52 1.73 -20.13
CA LYS A 81 -4.70 3.11 -20.58
C LYS A 81 -5.40 3.92 -19.49
N PRO A 82 -5.25 5.26 -19.49
CA PRO A 82 -5.97 6.13 -18.57
C PRO A 82 -7.49 5.91 -18.58
N GLU A 83 -8.06 5.59 -19.75
CA GLU A 83 -9.49 5.35 -19.97
C GLU A 83 -9.99 4.07 -19.29
N ASP A 84 -9.10 3.13 -18.99
CA ASP A 84 -9.42 1.90 -18.26
C ASP A 84 -9.83 2.18 -16.81
N VAL A 85 -9.49 3.37 -16.27
CA VAL A 85 -9.88 3.80 -14.91
C VAL A 85 -11.24 4.46 -14.94
N THR A 86 -12.20 3.82 -14.31
CA THR A 86 -13.58 4.32 -14.22
C THR A 86 -13.96 4.62 -12.77
N VAL A 87 -14.71 5.71 -12.60
CA VAL A 87 -15.33 6.08 -11.33
C VAL A 87 -16.84 5.94 -11.49
N THR A 88 -17.48 5.21 -10.58
CA THR A 88 -18.93 5.06 -10.56
C THR A 88 -19.48 5.58 -9.24
N GLN A 89 -20.46 6.46 -9.32
CA GLN A 89 -21.23 6.96 -8.17
C GLN A 89 -22.69 7.05 -8.61
N THR A 90 -23.57 6.33 -7.92
CA THR A 90 -25.00 6.25 -8.31
C THR A 90 -25.72 7.58 -8.07
N ARG A 91 -25.44 8.24 -6.96
CA ARG A 91 -26.00 9.55 -6.58
C ARG A 91 -24.95 10.35 -5.83
N LYS A 92 -25.05 11.67 -5.94
CA LYS A 92 -24.21 12.61 -5.19
C LYS A 92 -24.26 12.29 -3.67
N TYR A 93 -23.12 12.39 -3.00
CA TYR A 93 -22.90 12.08 -1.57
C TYR A 93 -23.10 10.60 -1.17
N GLN A 94 -23.35 9.70 -2.10
CA GLN A 94 -23.28 8.26 -1.87
C GLN A 94 -21.87 7.73 -2.12
N ASP A 95 -21.66 6.48 -1.71
CA ASP A 95 -20.38 5.82 -1.96
C ASP A 95 -20.02 5.83 -3.44
N ALA A 96 -18.74 6.01 -3.71
CA ALA A 96 -18.21 5.94 -5.04
C ALA A 96 -17.21 4.77 -5.14
N THR A 97 -17.09 4.18 -6.32
CA THR A 97 -16.15 3.09 -6.58
C THR A 97 -15.17 3.49 -7.67
N ILE A 98 -13.93 3.05 -7.51
CA ILE A 98 -12.92 3.11 -8.56
C ILE A 98 -12.67 1.70 -9.06
N SER A 99 -12.76 1.52 -10.36
CA SER A 99 -12.47 0.25 -11.04
C SER A 99 -11.50 0.46 -12.18
N VAL A 100 -10.70 -0.57 -12.48
CA VAL A 100 -9.79 -0.57 -13.64
C VAL A 100 -10.11 -1.78 -14.49
N ARG A 101 -10.49 -1.57 -15.76
CA ARG A 101 -11.03 -2.61 -16.65
C ARG A 101 -12.13 -3.44 -15.99
N GLY A 102 -13.05 -2.79 -15.28
CA GLY A 102 -14.15 -3.43 -14.57
C GLY A 102 -13.77 -4.15 -13.28
N LYS A 103 -12.48 -4.25 -12.92
CA LYS A 103 -12.03 -4.81 -11.64
C LYS A 103 -12.11 -3.75 -10.55
N LEU A 104 -12.88 -4.01 -9.50
CA LEU A 104 -13.02 -3.10 -8.36
C LEU A 104 -11.67 -2.94 -7.65
N LEU A 105 -11.21 -1.71 -7.52
CA LEU A 105 -10.00 -1.35 -6.78
C LEU A 105 -10.34 -0.90 -5.36
N VAL A 106 -11.19 0.11 -5.23
CA VAL A 106 -11.55 0.70 -3.93
C VAL A 106 -12.98 1.24 -3.94
N THR A 107 -13.62 1.15 -2.78
CA THR A 107 -14.88 1.86 -2.47
C THR A 107 -14.54 3.03 -1.56
N VAL A 108 -14.95 4.21 -1.97
CA VAL A 108 -14.84 5.47 -1.21
C VAL A 108 -16.17 5.72 -0.54
N ASP A 109 -16.22 5.50 0.76
CA ASP A 109 -17.40 5.81 1.59
C ASP A 109 -17.35 7.24 2.13
N LYS A 110 -18.47 7.69 2.72
CA LYS A 110 -18.58 9.04 3.27
C LYS A 110 -17.54 9.33 4.37
N GLY A 111 -17.27 8.36 5.26
CA GLY A 111 -16.29 8.51 6.34
C GLY A 111 -14.88 8.73 5.78
N LEU A 112 -14.50 7.94 4.79
CA LEU A 112 -13.21 8.07 4.11
C LEU A 112 -13.08 9.41 3.37
N SER A 113 -14.16 9.85 2.72
CA SER A 113 -14.19 11.15 2.04
C SER A 113 -13.97 12.29 3.02
N GLN A 114 -14.71 12.32 4.11
CA GLN A 114 -14.60 13.34 5.16
C GLN A 114 -13.20 13.36 5.81
N ALA A 115 -12.63 12.19 6.12
CA ALA A 115 -11.28 12.08 6.69
C ALA A 115 -10.19 12.60 5.73
N ASN A 116 -10.47 12.66 4.44
CA ASN A 116 -9.58 13.25 3.42
C ASN A 116 -9.95 14.71 3.06
N GLY A 117 -10.87 15.33 3.81
CA GLY A 117 -11.26 16.72 3.62
C GLY A 117 -12.24 16.96 2.46
N ASN A 118 -12.92 15.91 1.99
CA ASN A 118 -13.93 16.00 0.95
C ASN A 118 -15.33 15.74 1.53
N ASN A 119 -16.33 16.44 1.01
CA ASN A 119 -17.72 16.22 1.42
C ASN A 119 -18.42 15.16 0.56
N ASP A 120 -17.97 14.96 -0.66
CA ASP A 120 -18.55 14.00 -1.61
C ASP A 120 -17.55 12.87 -1.90
N PRO A 121 -17.91 11.60 -1.65
CA PRO A 121 -17.08 10.46 -2.02
C PRO A 121 -16.68 10.44 -3.49
N GLY A 122 -17.54 10.92 -4.38
CA GLY A 122 -17.25 11.02 -5.81
C GLY A 122 -16.10 11.98 -6.13
N ASP A 123 -15.96 13.09 -5.40
CA ASP A 123 -14.86 14.02 -5.60
C ASP A 123 -13.52 13.40 -5.22
N LEU A 124 -13.47 12.72 -4.06
CA LEU A 124 -12.28 12.00 -3.64
C LEU A 124 -11.94 10.86 -4.60
N ALA A 125 -12.94 10.11 -5.04
CA ALA A 125 -12.75 9.01 -6.00
C ALA A 125 -12.18 9.53 -7.33
N ARG A 126 -12.67 10.66 -7.84
CA ARG A 126 -12.12 11.30 -9.05
C ARG A 126 -10.68 11.73 -8.87
N ALA A 127 -10.34 12.39 -7.76
CA ALA A 127 -8.97 12.80 -7.48
C ALA A 127 -7.99 11.59 -7.43
N TRP A 128 -8.40 10.47 -6.82
CA TRP A 128 -7.59 9.26 -6.78
C TRP A 128 -7.52 8.55 -8.14
N ALA A 129 -8.61 8.55 -8.90
CA ALA A 129 -8.61 8.03 -10.27
C ALA A 129 -7.66 8.83 -11.17
N ASP A 130 -7.57 10.14 -10.99
CA ASP A 130 -6.63 10.99 -11.75
C ASP A 130 -5.18 10.72 -11.39
N ASN A 131 -4.88 10.41 -10.12
CA ASN A 131 -3.55 9.95 -9.74
C ASN A 131 -3.20 8.62 -10.41
N LEU A 132 -4.13 7.65 -10.43
CA LEU A 132 -3.96 6.39 -11.14
C LEU A 132 -3.72 6.59 -12.63
N ARG A 133 -4.50 7.45 -13.29
CA ARG A 133 -4.39 7.74 -14.73
C ARG A 133 -3.03 8.32 -15.12
N LYS A 134 -2.39 9.07 -14.23
CA LYS A 134 -1.05 9.63 -14.46
C LYS A 134 0.03 8.55 -14.45
N VAL A 135 -0.12 7.53 -13.62
CA VAL A 135 0.91 6.48 -13.40
C VAL A 135 0.77 5.31 -14.38
N LEU A 136 -0.46 5.02 -14.84
CA LEU A 136 -0.72 3.86 -15.72
C LEU A 136 0.09 3.85 -17.02
N PRO A 137 0.29 4.95 -17.75
CA PRO A 137 1.12 4.96 -18.95
C PRO A 137 2.58 4.59 -18.70
N GLU A 138 3.12 5.00 -17.54
CA GLU A 138 4.51 4.69 -17.16
C GLU A 138 4.72 3.20 -16.95
N ILE A 139 3.71 2.50 -16.42
CA ILE A 139 3.72 1.06 -16.19
C ILE A 139 3.75 0.28 -17.51
N SER A 140 2.93 0.70 -18.46
CA SER A 140 2.83 0.04 -19.76
C SER A 140 4.14 0.11 -20.54
N VAL A 141 4.91 1.17 -20.38
CA VAL A 141 6.22 1.36 -21.02
C VAL A 141 7.29 0.47 -20.39
N GLN A 142 7.25 0.24 -19.08
CA GLN A 142 8.21 -0.61 -18.38
C GLN A 142 7.94 -2.11 -18.59
N ALA A 143 6.69 -2.50 -18.80
CA ALA A 143 6.32 -3.88 -19.07
C ALA A 143 6.77 -4.38 -20.46
N ASN A 144 7.10 -3.48 -21.38
CA ASN A 144 7.56 -3.84 -22.71
C ASN A 144 8.63 -2.87 -23.26
N PRO A 145 9.89 -3.01 -22.83
CA PRO A 145 10.98 -2.14 -23.27
C PRO A 145 11.27 -2.21 -24.78
N ASN A 146 10.74 -3.23 -25.49
CA ASN A 146 10.95 -3.43 -26.91
C ASN A 146 9.95 -2.68 -27.82
N ASP A 147 8.88 -2.09 -27.28
CA ASP A 147 7.92 -1.33 -28.10
C ASP A 147 8.41 0.08 -28.52
N LYS A 148 9.62 0.47 -28.07
CA LYS A 148 10.23 1.73 -28.48
C LYS A 148 11.05 1.68 -29.80
N GLN A 149 11.04 0.54 -30.51
CA GLN A 149 11.83 0.34 -31.72
C GLN A 149 10.99 0.10 -33.01
N GLN A 150 9.78 0.65 -33.06
CA GLN A 150 9.04 0.70 -34.32
C GLN A 150 8.61 2.12 -34.65
#